data_b613e96acd370ba3d93afb22520960cb
#
_entry.id   b613e96acd370ba3d93afb22520960cb
#
_cell.length_a   1.000
_cell.length_b   1.000
_cell.length_c   1.000
_cell.angle_alpha   90.00
_cell.angle_beta   90.00
_cell.angle_gamma   90.00
#
_symmetry.space_group_name_H-M   'P 1'
#
loop_
_entity.id
_entity.type
_entity.pdbx_description
1 polymer ?
#
loop_
_entity_poly.entity_id
_entity_poly.type
_entity_poly.pdbx_seq_one_letter_code
_entity_poly.pdbx_strand_id
1 'polypeptide(L)'
;MCIRDRYTSLYFVGAGGIGMSALVRYFLAKGYKVAGYDRTQSPLTTELKTEGLEIVYEESVESIPDYCRNPETTLVVYTPAIPASHAGLVYFREHGFRVVKRAELLGLITQSSKGLCFAGTHGKTTTSSMAAHIFHESPIGCNAFLGGILRNYNSNLILSEQSPFTVIEADEYDRSFHWLHPYMAVVT
;
A
#
# COMPACT_ATOMS: atom_id res chain seq x y z
N MET A 1 0.05 -5.91 -17.04
CA MET A 1 -1.42 -5.83 -16.75
C MET A 1 -1.59 -4.86 -15.59
N CYS A 2 -2.18 -3.70 -15.86
CA CYS A 2 -2.34 -2.65 -14.84
C CYS A 2 -3.41 -3.09 -13.82
N ILE A 3 -3.23 -2.77 -12.54
CA ILE A 3 -4.22 -3.06 -11.48
C ILE A 3 -5.59 -2.47 -11.90
N ARG A 4 -5.57 -1.29 -12.53
CA ARG A 4 -6.74 -0.52 -12.93
C ARG A 4 -7.61 -1.22 -13.99
N ASP A 5 -7.02 -2.10 -14.79
CA ASP A 5 -7.74 -2.77 -15.88
C ASP A 5 -8.61 -3.94 -15.37
N ARG A 6 -8.33 -4.42 -14.16
CA ARG A 6 -8.99 -5.61 -13.63
C ARG A 6 -9.78 -5.34 -12.34
N TYR A 7 -9.23 -4.55 -11.42
CA TYR A 7 -9.81 -4.39 -10.09
C TYR A 7 -10.45 -3.01 -9.93
N THR A 8 -11.62 -2.98 -9.30
CA THR A 8 -12.36 -1.76 -8.94
C THR A 8 -12.39 -1.53 -7.43
N SER A 9 -12.08 -2.57 -6.66
CA SER A 9 -12.05 -2.54 -5.21
C SER A 9 -10.81 -3.23 -4.63
N LEU A 10 -10.40 -2.78 -3.45
CA LEU A 10 -9.34 -3.42 -2.67
C LEU A 10 -9.83 -3.70 -1.25
N TYR A 11 -9.39 -4.84 -0.69
CA TYR A 11 -9.61 -5.16 0.70
C TYR A 11 -8.28 -5.35 1.43
N PHE A 12 -8.04 -4.56 2.48
CA PHE A 12 -6.79 -4.58 3.23
C PHE A 12 -6.94 -5.32 4.56
N VAL A 13 -6.20 -6.40 4.75
CA VAL A 13 -6.14 -7.15 6.01
C VAL A 13 -4.93 -6.68 6.81
N GLY A 14 -5.18 -5.93 7.90
CA GLY A 14 -4.19 -5.19 8.66
C GLY A 14 -3.97 -3.77 8.14
N ALA A 15 -5.05 -3.04 7.89
CA ALA A 15 -5.04 -1.73 7.24
C ALA A 15 -4.34 -0.62 8.06
N GLY A 16 -4.31 -0.74 9.41
CA GLY A 16 -3.77 0.27 10.32
C GLY A 16 -2.25 0.29 10.47
N GLY A 17 -1.52 -0.59 9.78
CA GLY A 17 -0.06 -0.52 9.74
C GLY A 17 0.44 0.68 8.94
N ILE A 18 1.56 1.33 9.37
CA ILE A 18 2.11 2.53 8.68
C ILE A 18 2.28 2.27 7.17
N GLY A 19 2.91 1.17 6.78
CA GLY A 19 3.11 0.86 5.36
C GLY A 19 1.83 0.48 4.61
N MET A 20 0.80 -0.01 5.31
CA MET A 20 -0.51 -0.33 4.71
C MET A 20 -1.34 0.93 4.52
N SER A 21 -1.32 1.85 5.46
CA SER A 21 -2.06 3.12 5.39
C SER A 21 -1.69 3.96 4.18
N ALA A 22 -0.40 3.99 3.81
CA ALA A 22 0.05 4.65 2.59
C ALA A 22 -0.58 4.06 1.33
N LEU A 23 -0.68 2.72 1.24
CA LEU A 23 -1.34 2.05 0.13
C LEU A 23 -2.85 2.31 0.11
N VAL A 24 -3.51 2.26 1.28
CA VAL A 24 -4.94 2.60 1.41
C VAL A 24 -5.19 3.99 0.84
N ARG A 25 -4.45 5.00 1.30
CA ARG A 25 -4.56 6.39 0.83
C ARG A 25 -4.29 6.51 -0.68
N TYR A 26 -3.28 5.81 -1.18
CA TYR A 26 -2.96 5.81 -2.60
C TYR A 26 -4.14 5.32 -3.44
N PHE A 27 -4.77 4.21 -3.08
CA PHE A 27 -5.87 3.65 -3.85
C PHE A 27 -7.17 4.46 -3.68
N LEU A 28 -7.44 5.03 -2.50
CA LEU A 28 -8.54 5.99 -2.31
C LEU A 28 -8.38 7.20 -3.23
N ALA A 29 -7.18 7.79 -3.26
CA ALA A 29 -6.88 8.94 -4.14
C ALA A 29 -6.96 8.59 -5.64
N LYS A 30 -6.75 7.33 -6.02
CA LYS A 30 -6.93 6.84 -7.40
C LYS A 30 -8.38 6.48 -7.73
N GLY A 31 -9.33 6.65 -6.79
CA GLY A 31 -10.77 6.45 -7.01
C GLY A 31 -11.24 5.01 -6.87
N TYR A 32 -10.46 4.13 -6.24
CA TYR A 32 -10.90 2.78 -5.92
C TYR A 32 -11.82 2.77 -4.69
N LYS A 33 -12.72 1.79 -4.64
CA LYS A 33 -13.42 1.47 -3.40
C LYS A 33 -12.49 0.67 -2.51
N VAL A 34 -12.26 1.14 -1.29
CA VAL A 34 -11.30 0.51 -0.37
C VAL A 34 -11.99 0.17 0.94
N ALA A 35 -11.91 -1.10 1.30
CA ALA A 35 -12.31 -1.59 2.61
C ALA A 35 -11.14 -2.30 3.29
N GLY A 36 -11.29 -2.60 4.57
CA GLY A 36 -10.27 -3.36 5.27
C GLY A 36 -10.63 -3.72 6.69
N TYR A 37 -9.77 -4.54 7.26
CA TYR A 37 -9.79 -4.97 8.64
C TYR A 37 -8.52 -4.51 9.34
N ASP A 38 -8.67 -4.12 10.59
CA ASP A 38 -7.57 -4.04 11.53
C ASP A 38 -8.00 -4.54 12.91
N ARG A 39 -7.08 -5.14 13.64
CA ARG A 39 -7.37 -5.67 14.98
C ARG A 39 -7.68 -4.57 15.98
N THR A 40 -7.07 -3.39 15.81
CA THR A 40 -7.08 -2.35 16.82
C THR A 40 -7.53 -1.02 16.22
N GLN A 41 -8.52 -0.41 16.84
CA GLN A 41 -8.83 0.98 16.56
C GLN A 41 -7.71 1.87 17.08
N SER A 42 -7.14 2.68 16.20
CA SER A 42 -6.05 3.62 16.49
C SER A 42 -6.37 5.00 15.92
N PRO A 43 -5.62 6.05 16.30
CA PRO A 43 -5.75 7.35 15.63
C PRO A 43 -5.60 7.25 14.12
N LEU A 44 -4.65 6.45 13.64
CA LEU A 44 -4.41 6.25 12.21
C LEU A 44 -5.60 5.58 11.51
N THR A 45 -6.18 4.52 12.08
CA THR A 45 -7.36 3.87 11.48
C THR A 45 -8.59 4.77 11.51
N THR A 46 -8.71 5.62 12.54
CA THR A 46 -9.78 6.63 12.61
C THR A 46 -9.63 7.68 11.52
N GLU A 47 -8.41 8.15 11.29
CA GLU A 47 -8.08 9.07 10.20
C GLU A 47 -8.40 8.47 8.83
N LEU A 48 -7.95 7.23 8.56
CA LEU A 48 -8.24 6.52 7.32
C LEU A 48 -9.76 6.36 7.07
N LYS A 49 -10.53 6.14 8.14
CA LYS A 49 -11.99 6.09 8.05
C LYS A 49 -12.58 7.43 7.60
N THR A 50 -12.07 8.56 8.09
CA THR A 50 -12.52 9.89 7.64
C THR A 50 -12.09 10.19 6.20
N GLU A 51 -11.01 9.58 5.72
CA GLU A 51 -10.51 9.67 4.35
C GLU A 51 -11.27 8.77 3.36
N GLY A 52 -12.16 7.90 3.86
CA GLY A 52 -13.04 7.07 3.01
C GLY A 52 -12.76 5.56 3.07
N LEU A 53 -11.88 5.09 3.96
CA LEU A 53 -11.71 3.65 4.19
C LEU A 53 -12.91 3.09 4.96
N GLU A 54 -13.58 2.08 4.39
CA GLU A 54 -14.55 1.28 5.14
C GLU A 54 -13.83 0.23 5.97
N ILE A 55 -13.59 0.53 7.25
CA ILE A 55 -12.79 -0.32 8.14
C ILE A 55 -13.64 -1.00 9.20
N VAL A 56 -13.37 -2.27 9.43
CA VAL A 56 -13.95 -3.11 10.50
C VAL A 56 -12.85 -3.59 11.45
N TYR A 57 -13.23 -3.82 12.70
CA TYR A 57 -12.32 -4.25 13.77
C TYR A 57 -12.65 -5.64 14.31
N GLU A 58 -13.73 -6.21 13.81
CA GLU A 58 -14.16 -7.55 14.14
C GLU A 58 -13.73 -8.54 13.06
N GLU A 59 -13.12 -9.65 13.49
CA GLU A 59 -12.71 -10.72 12.61
C GLU A 59 -13.91 -11.58 12.21
N SER A 60 -14.67 -11.10 11.21
CA SER A 60 -15.87 -11.74 10.70
C SER A 60 -15.93 -11.65 9.18
N VAL A 61 -16.32 -12.74 8.52
CA VAL A 61 -16.54 -12.79 7.08
C VAL A 61 -17.78 -11.99 6.70
N GLU A 62 -18.79 -11.94 7.57
CA GLU A 62 -20.04 -11.21 7.36
C GLU A 62 -19.80 -9.70 7.27
N SER A 63 -18.76 -9.19 7.92
CA SER A 63 -18.40 -7.77 7.92
C SER A 63 -17.70 -7.31 6.62
N ILE A 64 -17.38 -8.23 5.71
CA ILE A 64 -16.80 -7.89 4.40
C ILE A 64 -17.89 -7.20 3.54
N PRO A 65 -17.68 -5.97 3.06
CA PRO A 65 -18.65 -5.28 2.21
C PRO A 65 -18.97 -6.03 0.93
N ASP A 66 -20.21 -5.95 0.46
CA ASP A 66 -20.68 -6.66 -0.72
C ASP A 66 -19.86 -6.38 -1.98
N TYR A 67 -19.41 -5.13 -2.15
CA TYR A 67 -18.56 -4.76 -3.30
C TYR A 67 -17.16 -5.38 -3.25
N CYS A 68 -16.74 -5.92 -2.10
CA CYS A 68 -15.49 -6.67 -1.94
C CYS A 68 -15.67 -8.20 -2.03
N ARG A 69 -16.86 -8.70 -2.33
CA ARG A 69 -17.16 -10.13 -2.40
C ARG A 69 -17.02 -10.76 -3.78
N ASN A 70 -16.64 -9.98 -4.79
CA ASN A 70 -16.42 -10.48 -6.14
C ASN A 70 -14.92 -10.69 -6.42
N PRO A 71 -14.44 -11.94 -6.61
CA PRO A 71 -13.03 -12.24 -6.83
C PRO A 71 -12.47 -11.67 -8.15
N GLU A 72 -13.32 -11.42 -9.14
CA GLU A 72 -12.88 -10.84 -10.42
C GLU A 72 -12.52 -9.35 -10.32
N THR A 73 -13.16 -8.63 -9.39
CA THR A 73 -13.05 -7.18 -9.28
C THR A 73 -12.39 -6.69 -8.00
N THR A 74 -12.08 -7.60 -7.07
CA THR A 74 -11.48 -7.28 -5.78
C THR A 74 -10.07 -7.84 -5.66
N LEU A 75 -9.11 -6.99 -5.32
CA LEU A 75 -7.77 -7.38 -4.94
C LEU A 75 -7.64 -7.35 -3.42
N VAL A 76 -7.16 -8.45 -2.83
CA VAL A 76 -6.97 -8.56 -1.38
C VAL A 76 -5.49 -8.37 -1.05
N VAL A 77 -5.21 -7.50 -0.08
CA VAL A 77 -3.87 -7.14 0.34
C VAL A 77 -3.70 -7.45 1.82
N TYR A 78 -2.61 -8.12 2.19
CA TYR A 78 -2.35 -8.41 3.59
C TYR A 78 -0.91 -8.12 4.00
N THR A 79 -0.70 -7.94 5.31
CA THR A 79 0.62 -7.83 5.93
C THR A 79 1.03 -9.15 6.58
N PRO A 80 2.33 -9.51 6.60
CA PRO A 80 2.82 -10.70 7.29
C PRO A 80 2.48 -10.77 8.79
N ALA A 81 2.13 -9.66 9.43
CA ALA A 81 1.69 -9.61 10.82
C ALA A 81 0.34 -10.30 11.07
N ILE A 82 -0.45 -10.55 10.01
CA ILE A 82 -1.75 -11.22 10.11
C ILE A 82 -1.54 -12.74 10.09
N PRO A 83 -2.07 -13.49 11.07
CA PRO A 83 -1.99 -14.94 11.08
C PRO A 83 -2.62 -15.56 9.83
N ALA A 84 -2.04 -16.66 9.34
CA ALA A 84 -2.59 -17.38 8.19
C ALA A 84 -4.00 -17.97 8.45
N SER A 85 -4.36 -18.17 9.74
CA SER A 85 -5.66 -18.64 10.21
C SER A 85 -6.73 -17.56 10.32
N HIS A 86 -6.41 -16.29 10.01
CA HIS A 86 -7.37 -15.20 10.05
C HIS A 86 -8.58 -15.49 9.14
N ALA A 87 -9.80 -15.47 9.71
CA ALA A 87 -11.02 -15.94 9.04
C ALA A 87 -11.27 -15.27 7.67
N GLY A 88 -11.13 -13.93 7.59
CA GLY A 88 -11.25 -13.21 6.32
C GLY A 88 -10.18 -13.60 5.30
N LEU A 89 -8.93 -13.85 5.74
CA LEU A 89 -7.86 -14.25 4.84
C LEU A 89 -8.05 -15.66 4.30
N VAL A 90 -8.53 -16.58 5.13
CA VAL A 90 -8.92 -17.94 4.72
C VAL A 90 -10.08 -17.88 3.73
N TYR A 91 -11.13 -17.13 4.05
CA TYR A 91 -12.28 -16.92 3.15
C TYR A 91 -11.83 -16.44 1.76
N PHE A 92 -11.03 -15.41 1.66
CA PHE A 92 -10.59 -14.89 0.36
C PHE A 92 -9.76 -15.91 -0.43
N ARG A 93 -8.91 -16.70 0.23
CA ARG A 93 -8.09 -17.73 -0.43
C ARG A 93 -8.95 -18.88 -0.96
N GLU A 94 -9.94 -19.34 -0.18
CA GLU A 94 -10.83 -20.46 -0.54
C GLU A 94 -11.82 -20.08 -1.65
N HIS A 95 -12.16 -18.79 -1.78
CA HIS A 95 -13.13 -18.31 -2.76
C HIS A 95 -12.47 -17.71 -4.04
N GLY A 96 -11.19 -18.04 -4.29
CA GLY A 96 -10.53 -17.72 -5.54
C GLY A 96 -10.11 -16.25 -5.74
N PHE A 97 -10.05 -15.47 -4.66
CA PHE A 97 -9.55 -14.10 -4.74
C PHE A 97 -8.04 -14.07 -4.97
N ARG A 98 -7.57 -13.07 -5.69
CA ARG A 98 -6.15 -12.77 -5.72
C ARG A 98 -5.75 -12.11 -4.40
N VAL A 99 -4.96 -12.82 -3.61
CA VAL A 99 -4.46 -12.37 -2.32
C VAL A 99 -2.96 -12.11 -2.43
N VAL A 100 -2.55 -10.87 -2.22
CA VAL A 100 -1.16 -10.43 -2.38
C VAL A 100 -0.59 -9.86 -1.09
N LYS A 101 0.72 -10.00 -0.88
CA LYS A 101 1.42 -9.29 0.19
C LYS A 101 1.52 -7.80 -0.14
N ARG A 102 1.66 -6.96 0.89
CA ARG A 102 1.95 -5.52 0.74
C ARG A 102 3.10 -5.26 -0.23
N ALA A 103 4.19 -6.00 -0.10
CA ALA A 103 5.37 -5.87 -0.95
C ALA A 103 5.10 -6.21 -2.42
N GLU A 104 4.28 -7.23 -2.68
CA GLU A 104 3.85 -7.59 -4.04
C GLU A 104 3.00 -6.47 -4.66
N LEU A 105 2.11 -5.86 -3.88
CA LEU A 105 1.32 -4.72 -4.34
C LEU A 105 2.20 -3.52 -4.73
N LEU A 106 3.22 -3.20 -3.92
CA LEU A 106 4.23 -2.20 -4.29
C LEU A 106 4.97 -2.57 -5.58
N GLY A 107 5.29 -3.86 -5.75
CA GLY A 107 5.85 -4.38 -7.00
C GLY A 107 4.96 -4.10 -8.21
N LEU A 108 3.66 -4.37 -8.09
CA LEU A 108 2.68 -4.08 -9.16
C LEU A 108 2.60 -2.58 -9.48
N ILE A 109 2.74 -1.70 -8.49
CA ILE A 109 2.79 -0.25 -8.69
C ILE A 109 4.07 0.13 -9.46
N THR A 110 5.23 -0.43 -9.10
CA THR A 110 6.49 -0.13 -9.81
C THR A 110 6.55 -0.68 -11.23
N GLN A 111 5.79 -1.71 -11.56
CA GLN A 111 5.64 -2.16 -12.95
C GLN A 111 4.93 -1.15 -13.85
N SER A 112 4.06 -0.33 -13.29
CA SER A 112 3.27 0.68 -14.01
C SER A 112 3.83 2.11 -13.87
N SER A 113 4.96 2.29 -13.18
CA SER A 113 5.62 3.57 -12.93
C SER A 113 7.14 3.44 -13.02
N LYS A 114 7.85 4.56 -13.02
CA LYS A 114 9.32 4.59 -12.93
C LYS A 114 9.73 4.52 -11.46
N GLY A 115 9.96 3.31 -10.94
CA GLY A 115 10.34 3.07 -9.55
C GLY A 115 11.74 3.59 -9.24
N LEU A 116 11.84 4.50 -8.28
CA LEU A 116 13.08 4.97 -7.67
C LEU A 116 13.20 4.27 -6.32
N CYS A 117 13.98 3.19 -6.26
CA CYS A 117 14.02 2.27 -5.12
C CYS A 117 15.28 2.50 -4.28
N PHE A 118 15.10 2.72 -2.99
CA PHE A 118 16.18 2.98 -2.03
C PHE A 118 16.36 1.80 -1.10
N ALA A 119 17.46 1.06 -1.25
CA ALA A 119 17.83 -0.11 -0.45
C ALA A 119 19.04 0.18 0.44
N GLY A 120 19.37 -0.74 1.34
CA GLY A 120 20.56 -0.67 2.20
C GLY A 120 20.23 -0.97 3.66
N THR A 121 21.25 -1.27 4.45
CA THR A 121 21.07 -1.60 5.87
C THR A 121 20.72 -0.36 6.69
N HIS A 122 21.28 0.80 6.35
CA HIS A 122 21.06 2.08 7.03
C HIS A 122 20.78 3.18 6.02
N GLY A 123 20.07 4.23 6.44
CA GLY A 123 19.86 5.44 5.63
C GLY A 123 18.72 5.36 4.60
N LYS A 124 18.06 4.20 4.41
CA LYS A 124 16.96 4.04 3.46
C LYS A 124 15.89 5.13 3.60
N THR A 125 15.27 5.22 4.78
CA THR A 125 14.18 6.19 5.06
C THR A 125 14.65 7.62 4.87
N THR A 126 15.86 7.96 5.32
CA THR A 126 16.40 9.31 5.18
C THR A 126 16.61 9.67 3.71
N THR A 127 17.29 8.81 2.96
CA THR A 127 17.64 9.08 1.56
C THR A 127 16.39 9.08 0.67
N SER A 128 15.47 8.12 0.87
CA SER A 128 14.20 8.10 0.14
C SER A 128 13.32 9.31 0.45
N SER A 129 13.31 9.76 1.71
CA SER A 129 12.57 10.96 2.12
C SER A 129 13.13 12.24 1.50
N MET A 130 14.46 12.38 1.44
CA MET A 130 15.13 13.50 0.78
C MET A 130 14.83 13.50 -0.73
N ALA A 131 14.94 12.34 -1.38
CA ALA A 131 14.61 12.22 -2.79
C ALA A 131 13.14 12.56 -3.07
N ALA A 132 12.22 12.00 -2.27
CA ALA A 132 10.80 12.29 -2.39
C ALA A 132 10.49 13.79 -2.25
N HIS A 133 11.13 14.46 -1.28
CA HIS A 133 10.99 15.90 -1.09
C HIS A 133 11.49 16.68 -2.31
N ILE A 134 12.71 16.38 -2.81
CA ILE A 134 13.29 17.06 -3.97
C ILE A 134 12.39 16.89 -5.21
N PHE A 135 11.91 15.68 -5.47
CA PHE A 135 10.99 15.44 -6.59
C PHE A 135 9.66 16.17 -6.42
N HIS A 136 9.11 16.17 -5.21
CA HIS A 136 7.83 16.82 -4.90
C HIS A 136 7.88 18.33 -5.13
N GLU A 137 8.98 18.98 -4.68
CA GLU A 137 9.20 20.43 -4.85
C GLU A 137 9.64 20.81 -6.28
N SER A 138 9.94 19.82 -7.12
CA SER A 138 10.29 20.05 -8.51
C SER A 138 9.06 20.01 -9.43
N PRO A 139 9.14 20.57 -10.64
CA PRO A 139 8.06 20.44 -11.65
C PRO A 139 7.75 19.00 -12.07
N ILE A 140 8.64 18.04 -11.76
CA ILE A 140 8.50 16.62 -12.13
C ILE A 140 7.49 15.92 -11.23
N GLY A 141 7.48 16.25 -9.93
CA GLY A 141 6.68 15.57 -8.92
C GLY A 141 7.08 14.11 -8.70
N CYS A 142 6.44 13.44 -7.77
CA CYS A 142 6.50 11.98 -7.59
C CYS A 142 5.31 11.47 -6.76
N ASN A 143 5.05 10.16 -6.88
CA ASN A 143 4.41 9.43 -5.79
C ASN A 143 5.52 8.91 -4.88
N ALA A 144 5.28 8.80 -3.55
CA ALA A 144 6.29 8.25 -2.64
C ALA A 144 5.63 7.40 -1.55
N PHE A 145 6.18 6.20 -1.34
CA PHE A 145 5.82 5.29 -0.26
C PHE A 145 7.02 5.16 0.68
N LEU A 146 6.91 5.75 1.86
CA LEU A 146 8.01 5.92 2.80
C LEU A 146 7.81 5.08 4.06
N GLY A 147 8.91 4.65 4.67
CA GLY A 147 8.91 3.86 5.89
C GLY A 147 8.57 4.64 7.16
N GLY A 148 8.51 5.98 7.08
CA GLY A 148 8.19 6.86 8.20
C GLY A 148 7.39 8.08 7.78
N ILE A 149 6.78 8.75 8.76
CA ILE A 149 6.01 9.98 8.52
C ILE A 149 6.97 11.16 8.31
N LEU A 150 6.86 11.79 7.16
CA LEU A 150 7.55 13.04 6.88
C LEU A 150 6.91 14.20 7.65
N ARG A 151 7.70 14.88 8.48
CA ARG A 151 7.22 16.01 9.29
C ARG A 151 6.65 17.15 8.44
N ASN A 152 7.27 17.42 7.29
CA ASN A 152 6.85 18.50 6.39
C ASN A 152 5.46 18.27 5.77
N TYR A 153 5.07 17.02 5.62
CA TYR A 153 3.82 16.62 4.95
C TYR A 153 2.83 15.95 5.91
N ASN A 154 3.26 15.67 7.16
CA ASN A 154 2.50 14.88 8.13
C ASN A 154 1.96 13.57 7.55
N SER A 155 2.72 12.94 6.64
CA SER A 155 2.32 11.75 5.91
C SER A 155 3.53 10.89 5.55
N ASN A 156 3.30 9.60 5.37
CA ASN A 156 4.25 8.65 4.78
C ASN A 156 3.96 8.39 3.29
N LEU A 157 3.03 9.14 2.72
CA LEU A 157 2.65 9.11 1.33
C LEU A 157 2.74 10.50 0.72
N ILE A 158 3.37 10.60 -0.44
CA ILE A 158 3.27 11.76 -1.33
C ILE A 158 2.55 11.30 -2.59
N LEU A 159 1.63 12.10 -3.09
CA LEU A 159 0.86 11.81 -4.30
C LEU A 159 1.11 12.87 -5.37
N SER A 160 1.21 12.39 -6.59
CA SER A 160 1.18 13.21 -7.81
C SER A 160 0.24 12.56 -8.81
N GLU A 161 -0.64 13.36 -9.41
CA GLU A 161 -1.56 12.88 -10.43
C GLU A 161 -0.84 12.61 -11.78
N GLN A 162 0.19 13.37 -12.07
CA GLN A 162 0.83 13.41 -13.40
C GLN A 162 2.20 12.77 -13.44
N SER A 163 2.89 12.64 -12.31
CA SER A 163 4.26 12.13 -12.31
C SER A 163 4.33 10.63 -12.61
N PRO A 164 5.21 10.21 -13.54
CA PRO A 164 5.48 8.79 -13.77
C PRO A 164 6.40 8.18 -12.71
N PHE A 165 7.00 8.99 -11.82
CA PHE A 165 7.98 8.53 -10.84
C PHE A 165 7.31 8.09 -9.54
N THR A 166 7.85 7.00 -8.96
CA THR A 166 7.43 6.49 -7.66
C THR A 166 8.65 6.20 -6.81
N VAL A 167 8.84 6.97 -5.74
CA VAL A 167 9.90 6.77 -4.74
C VAL A 167 9.46 5.72 -3.75
N ILE A 168 10.28 4.69 -3.56
CA ILE A 168 9.96 3.56 -2.67
C ILE A 168 11.16 3.21 -1.82
N GLU A 169 10.92 3.04 -0.52
CA GLU A 169 11.87 2.40 0.38
C GLU A 169 11.84 0.89 0.14
N ALA A 170 12.95 0.34 -0.35
CA ALA A 170 13.12 -1.07 -0.67
C ALA A 170 13.61 -1.81 0.57
N ASP A 171 12.66 -2.36 1.34
CA ASP A 171 12.93 -3.07 2.57
C ASP A 171 13.49 -4.48 2.28
N GLU A 172 14.61 -4.82 2.93
CA GLU A 172 15.22 -6.14 2.88
C GLU A 172 14.51 -7.18 3.76
N TYR A 173 13.69 -6.73 4.71
CA TYR A 173 12.92 -7.62 5.56
C TYR A 173 11.98 -8.49 4.74
N ASP A 174 11.96 -9.79 5.04
CA ASP A 174 11.15 -10.80 4.29
C ASP A 174 11.43 -10.79 2.77
N ARG A 175 12.62 -10.29 2.36
CA ARG A 175 13.02 -10.15 0.94
C ARG A 175 12.00 -9.36 0.10
N SER A 176 11.30 -8.41 0.72
CA SER A 176 10.25 -7.62 0.09
C SER A 176 10.72 -6.86 -1.15
N PHE A 177 12.00 -6.45 -1.18
CA PHE A 177 12.58 -5.74 -2.33
C PHE A 177 12.63 -6.56 -3.63
N HIS A 178 12.54 -7.91 -3.57
CA HIS A 178 12.50 -8.74 -4.77
C HIS A 178 11.22 -8.56 -5.62
N TRP A 179 10.17 -8.02 -5.04
CA TRP A 179 8.94 -7.73 -5.77
C TRP A 179 9.03 -6.43 -6.58
N LEU A 180 9.95 -5.54 -6.23
CA LEU A 180 10.05 -4.24 -6.85
C LEU A 180 10.69 -4.31 -8.25
N HIS A 181 10.24 -3.43 -9.14
CA HIS A 181 10.78 -3.28 -10.50
C HIS A 181 11.42 -1.89 -10.61
N PRO A 182 12.69 -1.74 -10.19
CA PRO A 182 13.32 -0.43 -10.16
C PRO A 182 13.64 0.06 -11.58
N TYR A 183 13.25 1.30 -11.88
CA TYR A 183 13.82 2.07 -12.98
C TYR A 183 15.23 2.57 -12.59
N MET A 184 15.40 2.95 -11.31
CA MET A 184 16.67 3.31 -10.70
C MET A 184 16.70 2.76 -9.26
N ALA A 185 17.85 2.21 -8.86
CA ALA A 185 18.09 1.74 -7.50
C ALA A 185 19.28 2.49 -6.88
N VAL A 186 19.10 2.88 -5.62
CA VAL A 186 20.15 3.44 -4.77
C VAL A 186 20.36 2.49 -3.60
N VAL A 187 21.61 2.13 -3.32
CA VAL A 187 22.00 1.29 -2.19
C VAL A 187 22.88 2.13 -1.27
N THR A 188 22.44 2.29 0.02
CA THR A 188 23.13 3.08 1.05
C THR A 188 23.91 2.22 2.01
#